data_e7baafb45d44a78a5383bea8f5178e1b
#
_entry.id   e7baafb45d44a78a5383bea8f5178e1b
#
_cell.length_a   1.000
_cell.length_b   1.000
_cell.length_c   1.000
_cell.angle_alpha   90.00
_cell.angle_beta   90.00
_cell.angle_gamma   90.00
#
_symmetry.space_group_name_H-M   'P 1'
#
loop_
_entity.id
_entity.type
_entity.pdbx_description
1 polymer ?
#
loop_
_entity_poly.entity_id
_entity_poly.type
_entity_poly.pdbx_seq_one_letter_code
_entity_poly.pdbx_strand_id
1 'polypeptide(L)'
;MRTGSSEPGMGRLGWTAGRGCGVRMHDPVMRHFATITVIGRDKTGVVARITNFLFLQKANIEALEEQVTRGQFSMTVQTSWKDCDLDRNAVGRGLGELAAELEMEIKIRFTEPRRRQRMALMATREPHCLERILGAIKSGALKKADPALVLSNRRELEPRARASRLPFVHIPWEDRARAEQQALRVLDEHEIDFIVLARFMKILSPNFVWRFKNKIINIHPSLLPSFPGPQAYRQAYEQGVKIIGVSAHFVTMNLDEGPIIAQDCFAVRPQMTLKQIVAAGQKLEAATLLKAVKLYLHKRLDVHWGTVKEV
;
A
#
# COMPACT_ATOMS: atom_id res chain seq x y z
N MET A 1 22.17 -82.44 -33.40
CA MET A 1 23.23 -81.71 -34.17
C MET A 1 23.09 -80.24 -33.77
N ARG A 2 24.12 -79.73 -33.18
CA ARG A 2 24.11 -78.33 -32.63
C ARG A 2 24.82 -77.42 -33.62
N THR A 3 24.19 -76.29 -33.89
CA THR A 3 24.88 -75.23 -34.60
C THR A 3 24.82 -73.92 -33.71
N GLY A 4 26.04 -73.54 -33.33
CA GLY A 4 26.18 -72.28 -32.57
C GLY A 4 26.29 -71.12 -33.58
N SER A 5 25.75 -69.97 -33.16
CA SER A 5 25.92 -68.69 -33.83
C SER A 5 26.45 -67.67 -32.89
N SER A 6 27.58 -67.10 -33.22
CA SER A 6 28.33 -66.06 -32.54
C SER A 6 27.64 -64.67 -32.66
N GLU A 7 27.49 -63.95 -31.58
CA GLU A 7 27.13 -62.52 -31.58
C GLU A 7 28.37 -61.64 -31.69
N PRO A 8 28.30 -60.51 -32.39
CA PRO A 8 29.36 -59.48 -32.38
C PRO A 8 29.11 -58.44 -31.30
N GLY A 9 30.17 -58.06 -30.61
CA GLY A 9 30.19 -57.11 -29.51
C GLY A 9 29.78 -55.68 -29.91
N MET A 10 28.92 -55.09 -29.10
CA MET A 10 28.50 -53.72 -29.20
C MET A 10 29.27 -52.85 -28.23
N GLY A 11 30.00 -51.88 -28.79
CA GLY A 11 30.83 -50.93 -28.07
C GLY A 11 30.03 -50.05 -27.10
N ARG A 12 30.55 -49.92 -25.89
CA ARG A 12 30.00 -48.97 -24.87
C ARG A 12 30.36 -47.55 -25.28
N LEU A 13 29.33 -46.78 -25.69
CA LEU A 13 29.39 -45.33 -25.74
C LEU A 13 29.21 -44.80 -24.32
N GLY A 14 30.28 -44.19 -23.79
CA GLY A 14 30.29 -43.53 -22.52
C GLY A 14 29.43 -42.24 -22.58
N TRP A 15 28.32 -42.23 -21.88
CA TRP A 15 27.55 -41.01 -21.57
C TRP A 15 28.19 -40.34 -20.38
N THR A 16 28.82 -39.18 -20.58
CA THR A 16 29.17 -38.25 -19.50
C THR A 16 27.91 -37.68 -18.94
N ALA A 17 27.56 -38.03 -17.70
CA ALA A 17 26.46 -37.45 -16.95
C ALA A 17 26.75 -35.97 -16.73
N GLY A 18 26.13 -35.12 -17.51
CA GLY A 18 25.97 -33.72 -17.19
C GLY A 18 25.25 -33.63 -15.84
N ARG A 19 25.80 -32.86 -14.92
CA ARG A 19 25.17 -32.58 -13.59
C ARG A 19 23.84 -31.87 -13.84
N GLY A 20 22.80 -32.65 -14.02
CA GLY A 20 21.42 -32.18 -13.95
C GLY A 20 21.14 -31.69 -12.53
N CYS A 21 20.74 -30.46 -12.41
CA CYS A 21 20.16 -29.91 -11.19
C CYS A 21 19.01 -30.82 -10.77
N GLY A 22 19.23 -31.64 -9.74
CA GLY A 22 18.26 -32.58 -9.21
C GLY A 22 17.13 -31.81 -8.53
N VAL A 23 16.02 -31.65 -9.25
CA VAL A 23 14.77 -31.14 -8.69
C VAL A 23 14.24 -32.22 -7.75
N ARG A 24 14.42 -32.03 -6.43
CA ARG A 24 13.66 -32.78 -5.43
C ARG A 24 12.20 -32.37 -5.57
N MET A 25 11.35 -33.29 -5.95
CA MET A 25 9.90 -33.11 -5.90
C MET A 25 9.50 -32.88 -4.43
N HIS A 26 9.13 -31.62 -4.10
CA HIS A 26 8.49 -31.10 -2.88
C HIS A 26 9.20 -29.98 -2.12
N ASP A 27 10.20 -29.30 -2.70
CA ASP A 27 10.55 -27.99 -2.14
C ASP A 27 9.60 -26.93 -2.73
N PRO A 28 8.90 -26.15 -1.93
CA PRO A 28 8.11 -25.03 -2.45
C PRO A 28 9.07 -24.08 -3.15
N VAL A 29 8.89 -23.91 -4.47
CA VAL A 29 9.71 -22.99 -5.26
C VAL A 29 9.58 -21.61 -4.63
N MET A 30 10.67 -21.14 -3.99
CA MET A 30 10.68 -19.79 -3.40
C MET A 30 10.39 -18.77 -4.49
N ARG A 31 9.37 -17.95 -4.28
CA ARG A 31 9.01 -16.86 -5.17
C ARG A 31 9.31 -15.51 -4.54
N HIS A 32 9.88 -14.64 -5.33
CA HIS A 32 10.08 -13.24 -4.99
C HIS A 32 8.98 -12.39 -5.61
N PHE A 33 8.35 -11.57 -4.81
CA PHE A 33 7.29 -10.68 -5.26
C PHE A 33 7.79 -9.24 -5.30
N ALA A 34 7.30 -8.48 -6.27
CA ALA A 34 7.52 -7.05 -6.33
C ALA A 34 6.28 -6.32 -6.83
N THR A 35 6.19 -5.05 -6.48
CA THR A 35 5.23 -4.11 -7.05
C THR A 35 5.98 -3.09 -7.89
N ILE A 36 5.58 -2.94 -9.14
CA ILE A 36 6.09 -1.93 -10.06
C ILE A 36 5.03 -0.87 -10.23
N THR A 37 5.40 0.40 -10.05
CA THR A 37 4.52 1.55 -10.27
C THR A 37 5.06 2.37 -11.42
N VAL A 38 4.23 2.68 -12.40
CA VAL A 38 4.55 3.49 -13.59
C VAL A 38 3.64 4.70 -13.60
N ILE A 39 4.20 5.90 -13.63
CA ILE A 39 3.44 7.16 -13.62
C ILE A 39 4.05 8.14 -14.62
N GLY A 40 3.21 8.77 -15.43
CA GLY A 40 3.65 9.78 -16.38
C GLY A 40 2.52 10.30 -17.25
N ARG A 41 2.86 11.01 -18.33
CA ARG A 41 1.90 11.37 -19.38
C ARG A 41 1.41 10.12 -20.10
N ASP A 42 0.13 10.09 -20.41
CA ASP A 42 -0.43 9.02 -21.24
C ASP A 42 0.22 8.98 -22.62
N LYS A 43 0.68 7.79 -23.00
CA LYS A 43 1.32 7.49 -24.30
C LYS A 43 0.91 6.10 -24.75
N THR A 44 0.76 5.94 -26.05
CA THR A 44 0.51 4.62 -26.64
C THR A 44 1.69 3.67 -26.41
N GLY A 45 1.38 2.41 -26.05
CA GLY A 45 2.37 1.33 -25.97
C GLY A 45 3.06 1.20 -24.60
N VAL A 46 2.74 2.02 -23.60
CA VAL A 46 3.35 1.93 -22.26
C VAL A 46 3.14 0.54 -21.65
N VAL A 47 1.90 0.06 -21.60
CA VAL A 47 1.56 -1.27 -21.06
C VAL A 47 2.32 -2.36 -21.80
N ALA A 48 2.31 -2.34 -23.14
CA ALA A 48 2.96 -3.35 -23.96
C ALA A 48 4.49 -3.40 -23.70
N ARG A 49 5.15 -2.27 -23.57
CA ARG A 49 6.60 -2.21 -23.33
C ARG A 49 6.99 -2.70 -21.95
N ILE A 50 6.24 -2.31 -20.92
CA ILE A 50 6.48 -2.77 -19.54
C ILE A 50 6.22 -4.27 -19.43
N THR A 51 5.12 -4.79 -19.98
CA THR A 51 4.79 -6.21 -19.90
C THR A 51 5.73 -7.07 -20.72
N ASN A 52 6.16 -6.60 -21.90
CA ASN A 52 7.19 -7.30 -22.70
C ASN A 52 8.54 -7.34 -21.97
N PHE A 53 8.96 -6.23 -21.36
CA PHE A 53 10.16 -6.24 -20.53
C PHE A 53 10.07 -7.27 -19.41
N LEU A 54 8.95 -7.29 -18.66
CA LEU A 54 8.75 -8.26 -17.58
C LEU A 54 8.77 -9.71 -18.09
N PHE A 55 8.17 -9.97 -19.25
CA PHE A 55 8.23 -11.28 -19.90
C PHE A 55 9.69 -11.69 -20.21
N LEU A 56 10.50 -10.80 -20.78
CA LEU A 56 11.92 -11.06 -21.06
C LEU A 56 12.74 -11.29 -19.78
N GLN A 57 12.35 -10.68 -18.65
CA GLN A 57 12.92 -10.90 -17.33
C GLN A 57 12.33 -12.15 -16.62
N LYS A 58 11.53 -12.97 -17.30
CA LYS A 58 10.87 -14.18 -16.78
C LYS A 58 9.97 -13.93 -15.57
N ALA A 59 9.45 -12.71 -15.45
CA ALA A 59 8.49 -12.35 -14.43
C ALA A 59 7.10 -12.90 -14.77
N ASN A 60 6.40 -13.44 -13.77
CA ASN A 60 4.96 -13.65 -13.85
C ASN A 60 4.23 -12.39 -13.42
N ILE A 61 3.18 -11.99 -14.14
CA ILE A 61 2.29 -10.89 -13.76
C ILE A 61 1.15 -11.48 -12.94
N GLU A 62 1.10 -11.16 -11.66
CA GLU A 62 0.07 -11.63 -10.73
C GLU A 62 -1.18 -10.73 -10.78
N ALA A 63 -0.98 -9.42 -10.93
CA ALA A 63 -2.04 -8.44 -11.12
C ALA A 63 -1.51 -7.24 -11.89
N LEU A 64 -2.37 -6.64 -12.71
CA LEU A 64 -2.09 -5.40 -13.42
C LEU A 64 -3.33 -4.53 -13.34
N GLU A 65 -3.14 -3.31 -12.87
CA GLU A 65 -4.17 -2.28 -12.85
C GLU A 65 -3.61 -1.03 -13.48
N GLU A 66 -4.36 -0.44 -14.40
CA GLU A 66 -3.99 0.79 -15.05
C GLU A 66 -5.14 1.79 -15.04
N GLN A 67 -4.83 3.06 -15.12
CA GLN A 67 -5.79 4.11 -15.19
C GLN A 67 -5.22 5.33 -15.91
N VAL A 68 -6.03 5.89 -16.81
CA VAL A 68 -5.76 7.20 -17.43
C VAL A 68 -6.77 8.21 -16.91
N THR A 69 -6.27 9.31 -16.37
CA THR A 69 -7.13 10.40 -15.88
C THR A 69 -6.54 11.74 -16.31
N ARG A 70 -7.29 12.50 -17.11
CA ARG A 70 -6.88 13.84 -17.59
C ARG A 70 -5.50 13.85 -18.25
N GLY A 71 -5.18 12.81 -19.05
CA GLY A 71 -3.91 12.69 -19.75
C GLY A 71 -2.72 12.25 -18.86
N GLN A 72 -2.98 11.88 -17.61
CA GLN A 72 -2.02 11.23 -16.73
C GLN A 72 -2.28 9.71 -16.74
N PHE A 73 -1.24 8.95 -17.04
CA PHE A 73 -1.22 7.50 -16.96
C PHE A 73 -0.65 7.05 -15.62
N SER A 74 -1.29 6.08 -15.02
CA SER A 74 -0.73 5.35 -13.89
C SER A 74 -0.99 3.85 -14.02
N MET A 75 0.01 3.05 -13.73
CA MET A 75 -0.08 1.58 -13.74
C MET A 75 0.61 1.01 -12.52
N THR A 76 -0.02 0.01 -11.92
CA THR A 76 0.57 -0.80 -10.86
C THR A 76 0.59 -2.25 -11.32
N VAL A 77 1.77 -2.88 -11.35
CA VAL A 77 1.93 -4.28 -11.69
C VAL A 77 2.48 -5.04 -10.50
N GLN A 78 1.77 -6.06 -10.07
CA GLN A 78 2.29 -7.04 -9.11
C GLN A 78 2.94 -8.17 -9.87
N THR A 79 4.18 -8.47 -9.54
CA THR A 79 4.98 -9.47 -10.26
C THR A 79 5.60 -10.47 -9.31
N SER A 80 5.86 -11.67 -9.82
CA SER A 80 6.63 -12.68 -9.09
C SER A 80 7.68 -13.33 -9.99
N TRP A 81 8.77 -13.78 -9.37
CA TRP A 81 9.84 -14.54 -9.99
C TRP A 81 10.11 -15.82 -9.21
N LYS A 82 10.55 -16.85 -9.88
CA LYS A 82 11.24 -17.97 -9.22
C LYS A 82 12.61 -17.50 -8.76
N ASP A 83 13.12 -18.05 -7.68
CA ASP A 83 14.41 -17.66 -7.10
C ASP A 83 15.57 -17.73 -8.13
N CYS A 84 15.58 -18.75 -8.97
CA CYS A 84 16.61 -18.96 -10.01
C CYS A 84 16.50 -17.99 -11.21
N ASP A 85 15.39 -17.28 -11.38
CA ASP A 85 15.13 -16.42 -12.54
C ASP A 85 15.30 -14.93 -12.23
N LEU A 86 15.44 -14.54 -10.95
CA LEU A 86 15.48 -13.13 -10.52
C LEU A 86 16.91 -12.59 -10.47
N ASP A 87 17.23 -11.66 -11.35
CA ASP A 87 18.34 -10.72 -11.17
C ASP A 87 17.79 -9.31 -10.85
N ARG A 88 17.80 -8.97 -9.56
CA ARG A 88 17.28 -7.66 -9.09
C ARG A 88 17.99 -6.48 -9.73
N ASN A 89 19.28 -6.59 -9.99
CA ASN A 89 20.09 -5.52 -10.58
C ASN A 89 19.75 -5.33 -12.07
N ALA A 90 19.61 -6.43 -12.82
CA ALA A 90 19.22 -6.37 -14.22
C ALA A 90 17.80 -5.80 -14.38
N VAL A 91 16.86 -6.26 -13.56
CA VAL A 91 15.48 -5.73 -13.54
C VAL A 91 15.46 -4.23 -13.20
N GLY A 92 16.23 -3.81 -12.17
CA GLY A 92 16.30 -2.40 -11.79
C GLY A 92 16.88 -1.50 -12.89
N ARG A 93 17.99 -1.92 -13.52
CA ARG A 93 18.60 -1.18 -14.65
C ARG A 93 17.64 -1.07 -15.83
N GLY A 94 17.07 -2.19 -16.27
CA GLY A 94 16.18 -2.18 -17.44
C GLY A 94 14.90 -1.38 -17.22
N LEU A 95 14.34 -1.37 -16.00
CA LEU A 95 13.23 -0.47 -15.67
C LEU A 95 13.66 1.01 -15.66
N GLY A 96 14.91 1.31 -15.26
CA GLY A 96 15.48 2.65 -15.34
C GLY A 96 15.66 3.13 -16.78
N GLU A 97 16.12 2.26 -17.68
CA GLU A 97 16.23 2.53 -19.12
C GLU A 97 14.84 2.79 -19.74
N LEU A 98 13.86 1.94 -19.43
CA LEU A 98 12.47 2.16 -19.86
C LEU A 98 11.87 3.44 -19.31
N ALA A 99 12.20 3.82 -18.07
CA ALA A 99 11.74 5.07 -17.48
C ALA A 99 12.24 6.28 -18.28
N ALA A 100 13.52 6.27 -18.65
CA ALA A 100 14.12 7.33 -19.47
C ALA A 100 13.51 7.37 -20.88
N GLU A 101 13.36 6.22 -21.53
CA GLU A 101 12.81 6.10 -22.87
C GLU A 101 11.32 6.54 -22.95
N LEU A 102 10.53 6.14 -21.97
CA LEU A 102 9.13 6.50 -21.88
C LEU A 102 8.92 7.90 -21.26
N GLU A 103 9.96 8.55 -20.74
CA GLU A 103 9.86 9.79 -19.96
C GLU A 103 8.81 9.66 -18.84
N MET A 104 8.82 8.51 -18.17
CA MET A 104 7.91 8.18 -17.08
C MET A 104 8.69 7.85 -15.81
N GLU A 105 8.07 8.03 -14.68
CA GLU A 105 8.59 7.54 -13.42
C GLU A 105 8.21 6.06 -13.27
N ILE A 106 9.22 5.19 -13.16
CA ILE A 106 9.04 3.76 -12.91
C ILE A 106 9.78 3.41 -11.62
N LYS A 107 9.05 2.85 -10.66
CA LYS A 107 9.61 2.37 -9.39
C LYS A 107 9.28 0.90 -9.18
N ILE A 108 10.26 0.15 -8.73
CA ILE A 108 10.07 -1.24 -8.29
C ILE A 108 10.34 -1.35 -6.79
N ARG A 109 9.46 -2.07 -6.08
CA ARG A 109 9.64 -2.43 -4.67
C ARG A 109 9.47 -3.92 -4.50
N PHE A 110 10.56 -4.60 -4.10
CA PHE A 110 10.52 -6.01 -3.75
C PHE A 110 9.86 -6.23 -2.41
N THR A 111 9.02 -7.26 -2.32
CA THR A 111 8.37 -7.66 -1.07
C THR A 111 9.36 -8.46 -0.22
N GLU A 112 9.62 -7.98 0.98
CA GLU A 112 10.42 -8.68 1.98
C GLU A 112 9.50 -9.24 3.08
N PRO A 113 9.19 -10.53 3.09
CA PRO A 113 8.15 -11.11 3.95
C PRO A 113 8.38 -10.92 5.46
N ARG A 114 9.65 -10.76 5.88
CA ARG A 114 10.05 -10.61 7.29
C ARG A 114 10.29 -9.17 7.72
N ARG A 115 10.32 -8.22 6.79
CA ARG A 115 10.54 -6.81 7.10
C ARG A 115 9.27 -6.22 7.74
N ARG A 116 9.47 -5.47 8.83
CA ARG A 116 8.42 -4.60 9.38
C ARG A 116 8.09 -3.53 8.35
N GLN A 117 6.81 -3.25 8.15
CA GLN A 117 6.39 -2.25 7.16
C GLN A 117 6.62 -0.84 7.71
N ARG A 118 7.36 -0.04 6.97
CA ARG A 118 7.66 1.36 7.31
C ARG A 118 6.42 2.21 7.10
N MET A 119 5.95 2.83 8.18
CA MET A 119 4.71 3.57 8.23
C MET A 119 4.96 5.07 8.41
N ALA A 120 4.35 5.90 7.57
CA ALA A 120 4.22 7.32 7.82
C ALA A 120 2.85 7.63 8.44
N LEU A 121 2.83 8.49 9.45
CA LEU A 121 1.62 9.03 10.05
C LEU A 121 1.43 10.46 9.56
N MET A 122 0.33 10.74 8.86
CA MET A 122 0.01 12.10 8.43
C MET A 122 -1.14 12.66 9.27
N ALA A 123 -0.96 13.83 9.86
CA ALA A 123 -1.95 14.42 10.76
C ALA A 123 -1.99 15.95 10.64
N THR A 124 -3.07 16.60 11.07
CA THR A 124 -3.19 18.07 11.08
C THR A 124 -3.14 18.62 12.50
N ARG A 125 -4.24 18.53 13.27
CA ARG A 125 -4.38 19.12 14.61
C ARG A 125 -4.89 18.13 15.64
N GLU A 126 -5.84 17.28 15.24
CA GLU A 126 -6.53 16.37 16.14
C GLU A 126 -5.61 15.23 16.59
N PRO A 127 -5.34 15.09 17.91
CA PRO A 127 -4.33 14.15 18.39
C PRO A 127 -4.81 12.71 18.56
N HIS A 128 -6.12 12.49 18.75
CA HIS A 128 -6.68 11.23 19.23
C HIS A 128 -6.30 10.00 18.38
N CYS A 129 -6.33 10.11 17.05
CA CYS A 129 -5.93 9.03 16.15
C CYS A 129 -4.42 8.79 16.18
N LEU A 130 -3.61 9.86 16.14
CA LEU A 130 -2.16 9.77 16.23
C LEU A 130 -1.73 9.14 17.55
N GLU A 131 -2.23 9.62 18.68
CA GLU A 131 -1.92 9.10 20.02
C GLU A 131 -2.31 7.62 20.16
N ARG A 132 -3.46 7.22 19.61
CA ARG A 132 -3.91 5.83 19.65
C ARG A 132 -2.95 4.89 18.89
N ILE A 133 -2.51 5.28 17.71
CA ILE A 133 -1.54 4.50 16.92
C ILE A 133 -0.18 4.47 17.62
N LEU A 134 0.33 5.60 18.09
CA LEU A 134 1.61 5.68 18.83
C LEU A 134 1.57 4.83 20.11
N GLY A 135 0.46 4.87 20.86
CA GLY A 135 0.25 4.03 22.04
C GLY A 135 0.24 2.53 21.69
N ALA A 136 -0.37 2.15 20.57
CA ALA A 136 -0.38 0.76 20.10
C ALA A 136 1.00 0.27 19.65
N ILE A 137 1.83 1.14 19.09
CA ILE A 137 3.22 0.83 18.77
C ILE A 137 4.02 0.62 20.06
N LYS A 138 3.92 1.54 21.02
CA LYS A 138 4.62 1.46 22.31
C LYS A 138 4.25 0.20 23.09
N SER A 139 2.99 -0.20 23.06
CA SER A 139 2.52 -1.43 23.73
C SER A 139 2.85 -2.73 22.98
N GLY A 140 3.46 -2.66 21.79
CA GLY A 140 3.74 -3.82 20.94
C GLY A 140 2.51 -4.40 20.23
N ALA A 141 1.37 -3.71 20.23
CA ALA A 141 0.16 -4.17 19.54
C ALA A 141 0.24 -4.08 18.01
N LEU A 142 1.24 -3.35 17.48
CA LEU A 142 1.54 -3.21 16.05
C LEU A 142 2.96 -3.69 15.70
N LYS A 143 3.31 -4.92 16.10
CA LYS A 143 4.68 -5.49 15.93
C LYS A 143 5.19 -5.50 14.49
N LYS A 144 4.30 -5.56 13.50
CA LYS A 144 4.64 -5.58 12.08
C LYS A 144 4.84 -4.19 11.46
N ALA A 145 4.49 -3.12 12.19
CA ALA A 145 4.73 -1.74 11.77
C ALA A 145 6.07 -1.22 12.29
N ASP A 146 6.74 -0.43 11.45
CA ASP A 146 7.90 0.38 11.79
C ASP A 146 7.53 1.85 11.55
N PRO A 147 7.14 2.61 12.60
CA PRO A 147 6.79 4.01 12.43
C PRO A 147 8.06 4.81 12.10
N ALA A 148 8.12 5.37 10.89
CA ALA A 148 9.31 6.04 10.40
C ALA A 148 9.27 7.56 10.68
N LEU A 149 8.09 8.19 10.53
CA LEU A 149 7.93 9.63 10.74
C LEU A 149 6.47 10.04 10.97
N VAL A 150 6.30 11.23 11.49
CA VAL A 150 5.04 11.98 11.50
C VAL A 150 5.18 13.17 10.55
N LEU A 151 4.32 13.27 9.55
CA LEU A 151 4.24 14.39 8.62
C LEU A 151 2.99 15.21 8.93
N SER A 152 3.11 16.52 9.00
CA SER A 152 1.99 17.40 9.30
C SER A 152 2.08 18.74 8.55
N ASN A 153 0.93 19.27 8.18
CA ASN A 153 0.83 20.64 7.65
C ASN A 153 0.68 21.70 8.76
N ARG A 154 0.78 21.29 10.02
CA ARG A 154 0.74 22.13 11.23
C ARG A 154 1.75 21.62 12.26
N ARG A 155 2.13 22.45 13.23
CA ARG A 155 3.13 22.08 14.25
C ARG A 155 2.55 21.59 15.58
N GLU A 156 1.25 21.67 15.78
CA GLU A 156 0.58 21.40 17.07
C GLU A 156 0.84 19.97 17.59
N LEU A 157 1.11 19.01 16.69
CA LEU A 157 1.38 17.61 17.06
C LEU A 157 2.87 17.27 17.18
N GLU A 158 3.76 18.22 16.92
CA GLU A 158 5.21 18.01 17.02
C GLU A 158 5.67 17.50 18.40
N PRO A 159 5.17 18.02 19.55
CA PRO A 159 5.57 17.51 20.85
C PRO A 159 5.21 16.03 21.06
N ARG A 160 4.10 15.55 20.46
CA ARG A 160 3.67 14.14 20.54
C ARG A 160 4.54 13.20 19.74
N ALA A 161 4.97 13.63 18.55
CA ALA A 161 5.91 12.88 17.73
C ALA A 161 7.26 12.76 18.45
N ARG A 162 7.78 13.88 18.99
CA ARG A 162 9.03 13.90 19.75
C ARG A 162 8.99 13.02 21.01
N ALA A 163 7.89 13.05 21.76
CA ALA A 163 7.70 12.19 22.93
C ALA A 163 7.70 10.69 22.56
N SER A 164 7.39 10.36 21.32
CA SER A 164 7.44 9.00 20.76
C SER A 164 8.76 8.71 20.05
N ARG A 165 9.74 9.63 20.09
CA ARG A 165 11.05 9.55 19.41
C ARG A 165 10.94 9.37 17.91
N LEU A 166 9.89 9.96 17.29
CA LEU A 166 9.70 9.94 15.85
C LEU A 166 10.12 11.27 15.23
N PRO A 167 10.78 11.25 14.07
CA PRO A 167 10.99 12.43 13.25
C PRO A 167 9.65 13.12 12.97
N PHE A 168 9.62 14.45 13.10
CA PHE A 168 8.46 15.26 12.74
C PHE A 168 8.82 16.15 11.56
N VAL A 169 8.07 16.01 10.48
CA VAL A 169 8.26 16.78 9.25
C VAL A 169 7.09 17.73 9.07
N HIS A 170 7.37 19.02 9.14
CA HIS A 170 6.37 20.07 8.89
C HIS A 170 6.44 20.51 7.42
N ILE A 171 5.33 20.31 6.69
CA ILE A 171 5.19 20.76 5.30
C ILE A 171 3.93 21.64 5.22
N PRO A 172 4.09 22.98 5.09
CA PRO A 172 2.96 23.87 4.81
C PRO A 172 2.21 23.44 3.54
N TRP A 173 0.87 23.55 3.55
CA TRP A 173 0.02 23.01 2.47
C TRP A 173 -0.79 24.10 1.77
N GLU A 174 -0.24 25.31 1.67
CA GLU A 174 -0.82 26.44 0.95
C GLU A 174 -0.77 26.18 -0.55
N ASP A 175 0.38 25.78 -1.07
CA ASP A 175 0.57 25.26 -2.41
C ASP A 175 0.58 23.73 -2.38
N ARG A 176 -0.53 23.12 -2.80
CA ARG A 176 -0.69 21.66 -2.79
C ARG A 176 0.36 20.96 -3.64
N ALA A 177 0.64 21.45 -4.86
CA ALA A 177 1.54 20.76 -5.77
C ALA A 177 2.96 20.70 -5.20
N ARG A 178 3.45 21.82 -4.68
CA ARG A 178 4.76 21.91 -4.03
C ARG A 178 4.82 21.09 -2.74
N ALA A 179 3.78 21.14 -1.92
CA ALA A 179 3.71 20.39 -0.67
C ALA A 179 3.71 18.88 -0.92
N GLU A 180 2.93 18.40 -1.89
CA GLU A 180 2.92 16.98 -2.26
C GLU A 180 4.25 16.53 -2.84
N GLN A 181 4.91 17.33 -3.68
CA GLN A 181 6.23 17.01 -4.21
C GLN A 181 7.26 16.87 -3.08
N GLN A 182 7.22 17.76 -2.09
CA GLN A 182 8.08 17.68 -0.92
C GLN A 182 7.75 16.46 -0.05
N ALA A 183 6.46 16.20 0.20
CA ALA A 183 6.00 15.05 0.96
C ALA A 183 6.44 13.74 0.30
N LEU A 184 6.26 13.59 -1.01
CA LEU A 184 6.67 12.40 -1.76
C LEU A 184 8.18 12.16 -1.66
N ARG A 185 9.02 13.21 -1.74
CA ARG A 185 10.47 13.08 -1.53
C ARG A 185 10.79 12.55 -0.14
N VAL A 186 10.21 13.14 0.91
CA VAL A 186 10.40 12.67 2.29
C VAL A 186 9.95 11.23 2.49
N LEU A 187 8.80 10.84 1.91
CA LEU A 187 8.29 9.48 1.99
C LEU A 187 9.20 8.48 1.29
N ASP A 188 9.80 8.85 0.17
CA ASP A 188 10.78 8.03 -0.55
C ASP A 188 12.10 7.90 0.20
N GLU A 189 12.67 9.00 0.71
CA GLU A 189 13.89 9.03 1.53
C GLU A 189 13.78 8.15 2.77
N HIS A 190 12.59 8.07 3.35
CA HIS A 190 12.30 7.22 4.50
C HIS A 190 11.78 5.82 4.10
N GLU A 191 11.79 5.47 2.82
CA GLU A 191 11.34 4.18 2.29
C GLU A 191 9.95 3.75 2.82
N ILE A 192 8.98 4.66 2.82
CA ILE A 192 7.66 4.41 3.39
C ILE A 192 6.90 3.37 2.56
N ASP A 193 6.40 2.33 3.23
CA ASP A 193 5.62 1.27 2.62
C ASP A 193 4.14 1.60 2.56
N PHE A 194 3.60 2.27 3.60
CA PHE A 194 2.20 2.69 3.66
C PHE A 194 2.00 3.94 4.55
N ILE A 195 0.87 4.60 4.37
CA ILE A 195 0.53 5.86 5.01
C ILE A 195 -0.76 5.69 5.81
N VAL A 196 -0.80 6.26 7.01
CA VAL A 196 -2.00 6.37 7.83
C VAL A 196 -2.36 7.84 7.98
N LEU A 197 -3.52 8.24 7.46
CA LEU A 197 -4.08 9.58 7.64
C LEU A 197 -4.81 9.65 8.98
N ALA A 198 -4.09 10.09 10.01
CA ALA A 198 -4.61 10.28 11.36
C ALA A 198 -5.25 11.68 11.49
N ARG A 199 -6.37 11.90 10.82
CA ARG A 199 -7.03 13.22 10.71
C ARG A 199 -6.18 14.24 9.94
N PHE A 200 -5.66 13.84 8.80
CA PHE A 200 -4.99 14.74 7.87
C PHE A 200 -6.02 15.46 7.00
N MET A 201 -6.25 16.75 7.29
CA MET A 201 -7.35 17.54 6.72
C MET A 201 -6.98 18.21 5.38
N LYS A 202 -6.30 17.48 4.52
CA LYS A 202 -5.93 17.94 3.16
C LYS A 202 -6.25 16.85 2.13
N ILE A 203 -6.79 17.28 1.00
CA ILE A 203 -7.08 16.39 -0.13
C ILE A 203 -5.80 16.13 -0.89
N LEU A 204 -5.50 14.84 -1.08
CA LEU A 204 -4.35 14.39 -1.86
C LEU A 204 -4.69 14.35 -3.35
N SER A 205 -3.73 14.69 -4.20
CA SER A 205 -3.91 14.62 -5.65
C SER A 205 -3.93 13.17 -6.15
N PRO A 206 -4.48 12.92 -7.34
CA PRO A 206 -4.41 11.61 -7.98
C PRO A 206 -2.98 11.07 -8.08
N ASN A 207 -2.02 11.93 -8.45
CA ASN A 207 -0.60 11.55 -8.55
C ASN A 207 -0.02 11.05 -7.22
N PHE A 208 -0.40 11.68 -6.09
CA PHE A 208 0.01 11.21 -4.77
C PHE A 208 -0.63 9.86 -4.41
N VAL A 209 -1.94 9.73 -4.65
CA VAL A 209 -2.71 8.54 -4.32
C VAL A 209 -2.22 7.32 -5.10
N TRP A 210 -1.94 7.46 -6.40
CA TRP A 210 -1.46 6.34 -7.23
C TRP A 210 -0.13 5.77 -6.79
N ARG A 211 0.80 6.60 -6.28
CA ARG A 211 2.09 6.12 -5.76
C ARG A 211 1.94 5.20 -4.55
N PHE A 212 0.84 5.34 -3.84
CA PHE A 212 0.50 4.58 -2.65
C PHE A 212 -0.87 3.90 -2.79
N LYS A 213 -1.20 3.38 -4.00
CA LYS A 213 -2.47 2.70 -4.26
C LYS A 213 -2.67 1.56 -3.26
N ASN A 214 -3.85 1.51 -2.62
CA ASN A 214 -4.21 0.56 -1.57
C ASN A 214 -3.19 0.53 -0.39
N LYS A 215 -2.47 1.64 -0.18
CA LYS A 215 -1.46 1.81 0.89
C LYS A 215 -1.66 3.09 1.70
N ILE A 216 -2.73 3.84 1.46
CA ILE A 216 -3.12 5.00 2.26
C ILE A 216 -4.41 4.63 2.97
N ILE A 217 -4.38 4.59 4.30
CA ILE A 217 -5.53 4.30 5.15
C ILE A 217 -6.00 5.62 5.77
N ASN A 218 -7.27 5.97 5.54
CA ASN A 218 -7.91 7.14 6.12
C ASN A 218 -8.98 6.75 7.15
N ILE A 219 -9.31 7.66 8.04
CA ILE A 219 -10.49 7.59 8.92
C ILE A 219 -11.44 8.74 8.60
N HIS A 220 -12.68 8.43 8.31
CA HIS A 220 -13.74 9.39 8.05
C HIS A 220 -14.84 9.31 9.13
N PRO A 221 -15.31 10.45 9.68
CA PRO A 221 -16.24 10.48 10.81
C PRO A 221 -17.70 10.29 10.40
N SER A 222 -17.98 9.29 9.54
CA SER A 222 -19.34 8.86 9.21
C SER A 222 -19.37 7.38 8.79
N LEU A 223 -20.57 6.81 8.71
CA LEU A 223 -20.80 5.52 8.03
C LEU A 223 -20.87 5.76 6.52
N LEU A 224 -19.71 5.71 5.84
CA LEU A 224 -19.69 5.82 4.39
C LEU A 224 -20.59 4.77 3.73
N PRO A 225 -21.31 5.12 2.66
CA PRO A 225 -21.21 6.36 1.87
C PRO A 225 -22.02 7.56 2.41
N SER A 226 -22.59 7.48 3.61
CA SER A 226 -23.35 8.60 4.20
C SER A 226 -22.42 9.73 4.64
N PHE A 227 -22.82 10.98 4.45
CA PHE A 227 -22.12 12.18 4.89
C PHE A 227 -20.64 12.25 4.48
N PRO A 228 -20.31 12.15 3.19
CA PRO A 228 -18.94 12.36 2.71
C PRO A 228 -18.53 13.85 2.89
N GLY A 229 -17.23 14.11 2.90
CA GLY A 229 -16.69 15.46 2.98
C GLY A 229 -16.64 16.04 4.41
N PRO A 230 -16.57 17.37 4.55
CA PRO A 230 -16.28 18.02 5.82
C PRO A 230 -17.48 18.04 6.78
N GLN A 231 -17.17 18.14 8.07
CA GLN A 231 -18.17 18.34 9.13
C GLN A 231 -19.24 17.23 9.27
N ALA A 232 -18.93 16.00 8.95
CA ALA A 232 -19.87 14.88 8.95
C ALA A 232 -20.67 14.75 10.28
N TYR A 233 -20.05 14.95 11.45
CA TYR A 233 -20.79 14.94 12.73
C TYR A 233 -21.83 16.04 12.82
N ARG A 234 -21.54 17.25 12.30
CA ARG A 234 -22.51 18.34 12.30
C ARG A 234 -23.67 18.02 11.36
N GLN A 235 -23.37 17.55 10.15
CA GLN A 235 -24.40 17.13 9.20
C GLN A 235 -25.32 16.05 9.80
N ALA A 236 -24.73 15.02 10.41
CA ALA A 236 -25.48 13.96 11.07
C ALA A 236 -26.34 14.47 12.24
N TYR A 237 -25.80 15.38 13.06
CA TYR A 237 -26.52 16.00 14.16
C TYR A 237 -27.71 16.85 13.70
N GLU A 238 -27.51 17.71 12.67
CA GLU A 238 -28.53 18.58 12.11
C GLU A 238 -29.66 17.78 11.43
N GLN A 239 -29.35 16.63 10.87
CA GLN A 239 -30.35 15.70 10.31
C GLN A 239 -31.02 14.81 11.35
N GLY A 240 -30.62 14.90 12.63
CA GLY A 240 -31.24 14.16 13.72
C GLY A 240 -31.09 12.65 13.62
N VAL A 241 -29.99 12.14 13.02
CA VAL A 241 -29.75 10.70 12.91
C VAL A 241 -29.67 10.03 14.27
N LYS A 242 -30.04 8.76 14.35
CA LYS A 242 -30.05 7.97 15.58
C LYS A 242 -28.82 7.13 15.79
N ILE A 243 -28.03 6.95 14.76
CA ILE A 243 -26.77 6.20 14.77
C ILE A 243 -25.71 7.05 14.06
N ILE A 244 -24.57 7.22 14.71
CA ILE A 244 -23.40 7.88 14.16
C ILE A 244 -22.27 6.88 14.12
N GLY A 245 -21.54 6.83 13.03
CA GLY A 245 -20.42 5.92 12.88
C GLY A 245 -19.19 6.56 12.30
N VAL A 246 -18.21 5.73 12.06
CA VAL A 246 -16.94 6.08 11.47
C VAL A 246 -16.53 4.99 10.48
N SER A 247 -15.78 5.37 9.45
CA SER A 247 -15.29 4.45 8.43
C SER A 247 -13.80 4.62 8.23
N ALA A 248 -13.04 3.55 8.40
CA ALA A 248 -11.66 3.46 7.94
C ALA A 248 -11.65 2.84 6.54
N HIS A 249 -11.01 3.49 5.59
CA HIS A 249 -11.03 3.11 4.19
C HIS A 249 -9.70 3.38 3.50
N PHE A 250 -9.44 2.73 2.38
CA PHE A 250 -8.34 3.12 1.52
C PHE A 250 -8.67 4.43 0.80
N VAL A 251 -7.65 5.27 0.64
CA VAL A 251 -7.81 6.52 -0.13
C VAL A 251 -7.73 6.21 -1.62
N THR A 252 -8.70 6.75 -2.35
CA THR A 252 -8.76 6.76 -3.82
C THR A 252 -8.73 8.19 -4.33
N MET A 253 -8.86 8.37 -5.65
CA MET A 253 -8.93 9.70 -6.26
C MET A 253 -10.23 10.43 -5.96
N ASN A 254 -11.29 9.68 -5.67
CA ASN A 254 -12.57 10.23 -5.26
C ASN A 254 -12.57 10.41 -3.75
N LEU A 255 -13.03 11.56 -3.30
CA LEU A 255 -13.05 11.89 -1.88
C LEU A 255 -14.03 10.98 -1.13
N ASP A 256 -13.50 10.28 -0.12
CA ASP A 256 -14.24 9.39 0.77
C ASP A 256 -15.01 8.22 0.10
N GLU A 257 -14.63 7.86 -1.15
CA GLU A 257 -15.25 6.76 -1.92
C GLU A 257 -14.36 5.50 -2.03
N GLY A 258 -13.28 5.45 -1.29
CA GLY A 258 -12.37 4.31 -1.36
C GLY A 258 -12.88 3.07 -0.64
N PRO A 259 -12.30 1.88 -0.94
CA PRO A 259 -12.70 0.60 -0.36
C PRO A 259 -12.68 0.63 1.17
N ILE A 260 -13.78 0.26 1.80
CA ILE A 260 -13.98 0.33 3.26
C ILE A 260 -13.28 -0.86 3.91
N ILE A 261 -12.41 -0.57 4.90
CA ILE A 261 -11.65 -1.58 5.65
C ILE A 261 -12.37 -1.99 6.93
N ALA A 262 -12.87 -1.00 7.66
CA ALA A 262 -13.56 -1.21 8.93
C ALA A 262 -14.53 -0.08 9.20
N GLN A 263 -15.65 -0.42 9.80
CA GLN A 263 -16.64 0.55 10.29
C GLN A 263 -17.00 0.22 11.73
N ASP A 264 -17.44 1.24 12.43
CA ASP A 264 -18.01 1.10 13.76
C ASP A 264 -19.00 2.24 14.02
N CYS A 265 -19.93 2.08 14.98
CA CYS A 265 -20.97 3.06 15.24
C CYS A 265 -21.39 3.10 16.70
N PHE A 266 -22.10 4.17 17.07
CA PHE A 266 -22.77 4.30 18.37
C PHE A 266 -24.14 4.93 18.22
N ALA A 267 -25.06 4.57 19.12
CA ALA A 267 -26.39 5.16 19.17
C ALA A 267 -26.33 6.57 19.77
N VAL A 268 -27.03 7.52 19.14
CA VAL A 268 -27.23 8.88 19.67
C VAL A 268 -28.31 8.82 20.75
N ARG A 269 -27.90 9.04 21.99
CA ARG A 269 -28.86 9.11 23.10
C ARG A 269 -29.67 10.43 23.06
N PRO A 270 -30.91 10.44 23.55
CA PRO A 270 -31.66 11.67 23.70
C PRO A 270 -30.86 12.74 24.45
N GLN A 271 -30.95 13.98 23.99
CA GLN A 271 -30.28 15.16 24.57
C GLN A 271 -28.74 15.19 24.43
N MET A 272 -28.12 14.28 23.69
CA MET A 272 -26.70 14.45 23.37
C MET A 272 -26.46 15.71 22.56
N THR A 273 -25.55 16.55 23.04
CA THR A 273 -25.09 17.74 22.31
C THR A 273 -24.09 17.35 21.20
N LEU A 274 -23.91 18.20 20.19
CA LEU A 274 -22.92 18.02 19.15
C LEU A 274 -21.51 17.80 19.76
N LYS A 275 -21.15 18.52 20.81
CA LYS A 275 -19.86 18.36 21.52
C LYS A 275 -19.69 16.96 22.10
N GLN A 276 -20.74 16.39 22.68
CA GLN A 276 -20.70 15.02 23.21
C GLN A 276 -20.61 13.96 22.09
N ILE A 277 -21.32 14.20 21.00
CA ILE A 277 -21.25 13.35 19.79
C ILE A 277 -19.83 13.34 19.22
N VAL A 278 -19.22 14.52 19.03
CA VAL A 278 -17.85 14.65 18.55
C VAL A 278 -16.88 13.92 19.49
N ALA A 279 -17.00 14.10 20.80
CA ALA A 279 -16.12 13.44 21.77
C ALA A 279 -16.25 11.90 21.77
N ALA A 280 -17.48 11.38 21.61
CA ALA A 280 -17.72 9.95 21.46
C ALA A 280 -17.17 9.43 20.12
N GLY A 281 -17.41 10.18 19.05
CA GLY A 281 -16.91 9.86 17.71
C GLY A 281 -15.39 9.82 17.62
N GLN A 282 -14.68 10.77 18.21
CA GLN A 282 -13.21 10.80 18.23
C GLN A 282 -12.60 9.56 18.89
N LYS A 283 -13.22 9.03 19.96
CA LYS A 283 -12.80 7.77 20.58
C LYS A 283 -12.98 6.59 19.61
N LEU A 284 -14.10 6.60 18.91
CA LEU A 284 -14.43 5.57 17.93
C LEU A 284 -13.51 5.64 16.71
N GLU A 285 -13.24 6.85 16.17
CA GLU A 285 -12.28 7.06 15.08
C GLU A 285 -10.92 6.44 15.41
N ALA A 286 -10.40 6.72 16.60
CA ALA A 286 -9.11 6.22 17.04
C ALA A 286 -9.08 4.68 17.13
N ALA A 287 -10.16 4.05 17.60
CA ALA A 287 -10.28 2.61 17.71
C ALA A 287 -10.41 1.94 16.34
N THR A 288 -11.28 2.47 15.47
CA THR A 288 -11.55 1.94 14.14
C THR A 288 -10.34 2.08 13.22
N LEU A 289 -9.63 3.21 13.27
CA LEU A 289 -8.38 3.39 12.52
C LEU A 289 -7.34 2.37 12.96
N LEU A 290 -7.16 2.15 14.26
CA LEU A 290 -6.24 1.12 14.77
C LEU A 290 -6.63 -0.28 14.31
N LYS A 291 -7.95 -0.61 14.29
CA LYS A 291 -8.45 -1.89 13.76
C LYS A 291 -8.06 -2.06 12.29
N ALA A 292 -8.30 -1.05 11.46
CA ALA A 292 -7.96 -1.07 10.05
C ALA A 292 -6.45 -1.27 9.80
N VAL A 293 -5.60 -0.54 10.54
CA VAL A 293 -4.14 -0.70 10.46
C VAL A 293 -3.70 -2.11 10.86
N LYS A 294 -4.31 -2.71 11.87
CA LYS A 294 -4.02 -4.10 12.26
C LYS A 294 -4.38 -5.09 11.15
N LEU A 295 -5.57 -4.97 10.56
CA LEU A 295 -6.02 -5.82 9.45
C LEU A 295 -5.05 -5.71 8.26
N TYR A 296 -4.68 -4.50 7.89
CA TYR A 296 -3.71 -4.25 6.81
C TYR A 296 -2.34 -4.93 7.08
N LEU A 297 -1.77 -4.73 8.25
CA LEU A 297 -0.47 -5.29 8.63
C LEU A 297 -0.47 -6.82 8.72
N HIS A 298 -1.60 -7.44 9.03
CA HIS A 298 -1.74 -8.89 9.06
C HIS A 298 -2.04 -9.51 7.69
N LYS A 299 -2.11 -8.69 6.63
CA LYS A 299 -2.47 -9.12 5.26
C LYS A 299 -3.81 -9.85 5.21
N ARG A 300 -4.75 -9.39 6.04
CA ARG A 300 -6.11 -9.92 6.11
C ARG A 300 -7.10 -9.17 5.22
N LEU A 301 -6.59 -8.39 4.28
CA LEU A 301 -7.41 -7.57 3.38
C LEU A 301 -7.12 -8.00 1.95
N ASP A 302 -8.14 -8.45 1.27
CA ASP A 302 -8.17 -8.64 -0.17
C ASP A 302 -8.98 -7.49 -0.79
N VAL A 303 -8.35 -6.72 -1.68
CA VAL A 303 -8.98 -5.58 -2.35
C VAL A 303 -9.30 -5.97 -3.78
N HIS A 304 -10.58 -6.20 -4.05
CA HIS A 304 -11.03 -6.64 -5.36
C HIS A 304 -12.22 -5.81 -5.84
N TRP A 305 -12.14 -5.28 -7.08
CA TRP A 305 -13.20 -4.46 -7.69
C TRP A 305 -13.75 -3.34 -6.81
N GLY A 306 -12.86 -2.62 -6.10
CA GLY A 306 -13.27 -1.50 -5.25
C GLY A 306 -13.90 -1.89 -3.92
N THR A 307 -13.89 -3.18 -3.58
CA THR A 307 -14.34 -3.68 -2.28
C THR A 307 -13.21 -4.34 -1.51
N VAL A 308 -13.29 -4.32 -0.17
CA VAL A 308 -12.35 -5.03 0.71
C VAL A 308 -13.06 -6.26 1.27
N LYS A 309 -12.41 -7.41 1.18
CA LYS A 309 -12.79 -8.62 1.91
C LYS A 309 -11.76 -8.92 2.99
N GLU A 310 -12.22 -9.29 4.18
CA GLU A 310 -11.35 -9.81 5.23
C GLU A 310 -11.12 -11.31 4.99
N VAL A 311 -9.84 -11.73 4.91
CA VAL A 311 -9.40 -13.10 4.65
C VAL A 311 -8.60 -13.67 5.81
#